data_ccd0db04287e2a768c506eaf0c730c1a
#
_entry.id   ccd0db04287e2a768c506eaf0c730c1a
#
_cell.length_a   1.000
_cell.length_b   1.000
_cell.length_c   1.000
_cell.angle_alpha   90.00
_cell.angle_beta   90.00
_cell.angle_gamma   90.00
#
_symmetry.space_group_name_H-M   'P 1'
#
loop_
_entity.id
_entity.type
_entity.pdbx_description
1 polymer ?
#
loop_
_entity_poly.entity_id
_entity_poly.type
_entity_poly.pdbx_seq_one_letter_code
_entity_poly.pdbx_strand_id
1 'polypeptide(L)'
;APLSSSDYIEFLGEMNDGKPDKALYRDQDFQLNDRYSLETDTAAYFLTVNTAGGNLRYTTAVNTAPSAATPDAYFMRSIDIHYKKILNRGYANRVGEYVYSSAYDPGEGFTFGDIIPSSPMQERFVPLNLYTAGPANGFSVRVNAAGNAENTRNLKINVNGPTGTEIYNVGMPFFTYRKVAINNLPLALLTNTTNVVIAVTNVSGVSTDRLVVASIGITYPSTFNFNNEKKFY
;
A
#
# COMPACT_ATOMS: atom_id res chain seq x y z
N ALA A 1 -1.56 35.09 -27.88
CA ALA A 1 -2.68 35.97 -27.54
C ALA A 1 -2.74 36.14 -26.02
N PRO A 2 -3.13 37.31 -25.50
CA PRO A 2 -3.42 37.45 -24.07
C PRO A 2 -4.62 36.60 -23.69
N LEU A 3 -4.65 36.11 -22.43
CA LEU A 3 -5.79 35.38 -21.89
C LEU A 3 -7.02 36.29 -21.86
N SER A 4 -8.14 35.80 -22.34
CA SER A 4 -9.45 36.44 -22.24
C SER A 4 -10.16 36.03 -20.95
N SER A 5 -11.31 36.67 -20.64
CA SER A 5 -12.11 36.32 -19.45
C SER A 5 -12.78 34.94 -19.56
N SER A 6 -12.77 34.32 -20.75
CA SER A 6 -13.30 32.97 -20.98
C SER A 6 -12.22 31.88 -21.00
N ASP A 7 -10.96 32.26 -20.97
CA ASP A 7 -9.85 31.30 -20.95
C ASP A 7 -9.58 30.80 -19.50
N TYR A 8 -9.09 29.58 -19.40
CA TYR A 8 -8.70 29.00 -18.12
C TYR A 8 -7.37 28.25 -18.26
N ILE A 9 -6.71 28.05 -17.14
CA ILE A 9 -5.51 27.24 -17.04
C ILE A 9 -5.88 25.97 -16.28
N GLU A 10 -5.58 24.82 -16.90
CA GLU A 10 -5.83 23.51 -16.31
C GLU A 10 -4.50 22.77 -16.12
N PHE A 11 -4.32 22.17 -14.98
CA PHE A 11 -3.16 21.32 -14.67
C PHE A 11 -3.56 20.18 -13.74
N LEU A 12 -2.81 19.08 -13.78
CA LEU A 12 -2.96 18.00 -12.82
C LEU A 12 -2.23 18.38 -11.53
N GLY A 13 -2.99 18.45 -10.43
CA GLY A 13 -2.44 18.63 -9.10
C GLY A 13 -2.60 17.35 -8.27
N GLU A 14 -1.57 16.98 -7.55
CA GLU A 14 -1.58 15.86 -6.60
C GLU A 14 -1.25 16.39 -5.21
N MET A 15 -1.85 15.82 -4.17
CA MET A 15 -1.44 16.08 -2.79
C MET A 15 -0.03 15.55 -2.55
N ASN A 16 0.68 16.11 -1.56
CA ASN A 16 1.94 15.52 -1.14
C ASN A 16 1.67 14.13 -0.55
N ASP A 17 2.22 13.12 -1.19
CA ASP A 17 2.27 11.76 -0.65
C ASP A 17 3.57 11.57 0.18
N GLY A 18 3.76 10.41 0.77
CA GLY A 18 4.94 10.15 1.59
C GLY A 18 6.23 9.89 0.79
N LYS A 19 6.22 9.90 -0.54
CA LYS A 19 7.41 9.57 -1.33
C LYS A 19 8.58 10.54 -1.13
N PRO A 20 8.38 11.87 -1.04
CA PRO A 20 9.45 12.81 -0.73
C PRO A 20 10.12 12.56 0.62
N ASP A 21 9.37 12.07 1.62
CA ASP A 21 9.90 11.82 2.96
C ASP A 21 10.93 10.69 2.98
N LYS A 22 10.98 9.86 1.94
CA LYS A 22 11.91 8.74 1.84
C LYS A 22 13.37 9.17 2.05
N ALA A 23 13.73 10.36 1.60
CA ALA A 23 15.07 10.93 1.77
C ALA A 23 15.40 11.32 3.22
N LEU A 24 14.39 11.47 4.08
CA LEU A 24 14.56 11.85 5.49
C LEU A 24 14.85 10.64 6.39
N TYR A 25 14.53 9.43 5.93
CA TYR A 25 14.83 8.21 6.67
C TYR A 25 16.32 7.92 6.69
N ARG A 26 16.84 7.45 7.82
CA ARG A 26 18.23 7.03 7.99
C ARG A 26 18.66 5.96 6.97
N ASP A 27 17.75 5.06 6.65
CA ASP A 27 17.80 4.15 5.49
C ASP A 27 16.45 4.24 4.79
N GLN A 28 16.48 4.42 3.48
CA GLN A 28 15.27 4.58 2.66
C GLN A 28 14.33 3.37 2.73
N ASP A 29 14.85 2.18 3.07
CA ASP A 29 14.05 0.98 3.27
C ASP A 29 13.24 0.98 4.57
N PHE A 30 13.52 1.86 5.50
CA PHE A 30 12.79 2.00 6.75
C PHE A 30 11.37 2.55 6.54
N GLN A 31 11.15 3.32 5.46
CA GLN A 31 9.82 3.80 5.11
C GLN A 31 8.93 2.64 4.66
N LEU A 32 7.86 2.36 5.42
CA LEU A 32 6.89 1.30 5.14
C LEU A 32 5.61 1.80 4.47
N ASN A 33 5.35 3.11 4.56
CA ASN A 33 4.18 3.77 4.00
C ASN A 33 4.63 5.03 3.25
N ASP A 34 4.55 4.98 1.93
CA ASP A 34 4.92 6.07 1.04
C ASP A 34 3.72 6.87 0.51
N ARG A 35 2.51 6.58 1.02
CA ARG A 35 1.27 7.23 0.59
C ARG A 35 0.91 8.46 1.42
N TYR A 36 1.43 8.55 2.63
CA TYR A 36 1.15 9.65 3.56
C TYR A 36 2.46 10.24 4.07
N SER A 37 2.65 11.54 3.84
CA SER A 37 3.78 12.28 4.38
C SER A 37 3.64 12.46 5.90
N LEU A 38 4.76 12.38 6.60
CA LEU A 38 4.86 12.70 8.03
C LEU A 38 4.91 14.21 8.28
N GLU A 39 5.31 14.99 7.27
CA GLU A 39 5.48 16.43 7.35
C GLU A 39 4.20 17.19 6.99
N THR A 40 3.67 16.93 5.79
CA THR A 40 2.47 17.61 5.29
C THR A 40 1.86 16.86 4.12
N ASP A 41 0.52 16.87 4.03
CA ASP A 41 -0.22 16.38 2.86
C ASP A 41 -0.47 17.49 1.80
N THR A 42 0.02 18.71 2.07
CA THR A 42 -0.14 19.87 1.19
C THR A 42 0.95 19.88 0.12
N ALA A 43 0.57 19.92 -1.16
CA ALA A 43 1.46 20.20 -2.27
C ALA A 43 1.24 21.65 -2.73
N ALA A 44 2.33 22.39 -2.96
CA ALA A 44 2.29 23.74 -3.47
C ALA A 44 2.64 23.77 -4.96
N TYR A 45 1.84 24.48 -5.73
CA TYR A 45 2.05 24.68 -7.17
C TYR A 45 2.24 26.16 -7.45
N PHE A 46 3.24 26.50 -8.26
CA PHE A 46 3.56 27.88 -8.59
C PHE A 46 3.32 28.12 -10.07
N LEU A 47 2.46 29.09 -10.38
CA LEU A 47 2.23 29.54 -11.74
C LEU A 47 3.24 30.64 -12.08
N THR A 48 4.01 30.43 -13.13
CA THR A 48 4.96 31.41 -13.65
C THR A 48 4.73 31.67 -15.14
N VAL A 49 5.16 32.83 -15.63
CA VAL A 49 5.10 33.16 -17.07
C VAL A 49 6.47 32.92 -17.68
N ASN A 50 6.55 32.02 -18.66
CA ASN A 50 7.76 31.82 -19.45
C ASN A 50 7.53 32.35 -20.88
N THR A 51 8.14 33.49 -21.18
CA THR A 51 8.05 34.14 -22.49
C THR A 51 9.00 33.55 -23.51
N ALA A 52 10.00 32.79 -23.11
CA ALA A 52 11.01 32.20 -24.02
C ALA A 52 10.46 31.00 -24.83
N GLY A 53 9.26 30.56 -24.58
CA GLY A 53 8.63 29.40 -25.22
C GLY A 53 9.04 28.05 -24.61
N GLY A 54 8.72 26.95 -25.29
CA GLY A 54 9.02 25.61 -24.81
C GLY A 54 8.14 25.12 -23.63
N ASN A 55 7.02 25.81 -23.36
CA ASN A 55 6.09 25.45 -22.32
C ASN A 55 5.42 24.10 -22.62
N LEU A 56 5.41 23.21 -21.64
CA LEU A 56 4.73 21.92 -21.74
C LEU A 56 3.20 22.12 -21.86
N ARG A 57 2.59 21.29 -22.69
CA ARG A 57 1.13 21.24 -22.90
C ARG A 57 0.69 19.80 -22.97
N TYR A 58 -0.55 19.54 -22.55
CA TYR A 58 -1.19 18.27 -22.85
C TYR A 58 -1.41 18.18 -24.36
N THR A 59 -1.04 17.06 -24.92
CA THR A 59 -1.30 16.75 -26.33
C THR A 59 -2.60 15.98 -26.45
N THR A 60 -3.34 16.25 -27.51
CA THR A 60 -4.54 15.44 -27.81
C THR A 60 -4.08 14.03 -28.19
N ALA A 61 -4.57 13.02 -27.48
CA ALA A 61 -4.43 11.62 -27.85
C ALA A 61 -5.68 11.16 -28.60
N VAL A 62 -5.47 10.53 -29.76
CA VAL A 62 -6.56 9.90 -30.51
C VAL A 62 -6.81 8.51 -29.90
N ASN A 63 -7.96 8.33 -29.29
CA ASN A 63 -8.37 7.02 -28.72
C ASN A 63 -9.14 6.22 -29.80
N THR A 64 -8.41 5.71 -30.78
CA THR A 64 -8.95 4.78 -31.79
C THR A 64 -8.40 3.39 -31.51
N ALA A 65 -9.27 2.49 -31.10
CA ALA A 65 -8.90 1.07 -31.01
C ALA A 65 -8.67 0.53 -32.43
N PRO A 66 -7.60 -0.25 -32.67
CA PRO A 66 -7.41 -0.93 -33.95
C PRO A 66 -8.63 -1.86 -34.21
N SER A 67 -9.22 -1.77 -35.39
CA SER A 67 -10.45 -2.51 -35.76
C SER A 67 -10.28 -4.03 -35.74
N ALA A 68 -9.06 -4.55 -35.64
CA ALA A 68 -8.72 -5.96 -35.64
C ALA A 68 -8.12 -6.47 -34.31
N ALA A 69 -8.08 -5.64 -33.26
CA ALA A 69 -7.55 -6.06 -31.97
C ALA A 69 -8.54 -6.99 -31.26
N THR A 70 -8.10 -8.20 -30.92
CA THR A 70 -8.86 -9.07 -29.99
C THR A 70 -8.67 -8.50 -28.58
N PRO A 71 -9.74 -8.15 -27.86
CA PRO A 71 -9.64 -7.67 -26.49
C PRO A 71 -9.00 -8.74 -25.58
N ASP A 72 -8.18 -8.31 -24.62
CA ASP A 72 -7.71 -9.19 -23.57
C ASP A 72 -8.88 -9.73 -22.74
N ALA A 73 -8.78 -10.97 -22.29
CA ALA A 73 -9.82 -11.60 -21.48
C ALA A 73 -9.85 -11.06 -20.04
N TYR A 74 -8.73 -10.56 -19.55
CA TYR A 74 -8.55 -10.05 -18.18
C TYR A 74 -7.37 -9.07 -18.15
N PHE A 75 -7.22 -8.38 -17.03
CA PHE A 75 -6.02 -7.63 -16.70
C PHE A 75 -5.57 -7.95 -15.27
N MET A 76 -4.30 -7.68 -14.96
CA MET A 76 -3.78 -7.83 -13.61
C MET A 76 -4.11 -6.58 -12.79
N ARG A 77 -5.06 -6.71 -11.88
CA ARG A 77 -5.46 -5.62 -10.98
C ARG A 77 -4.62 -5.65 -9.71
N SER A 78 -4.05 -4.51 -9.35
CA SER A 78 -3.40 -4.29 -8.05
C SER A 78 -4.24 -3.37 -7.19
N ILE A 79 -4.45 -3.75 -5.93
CA ILE A 79 -5.11 -2.92 -4.93
C ILE A 79 -4.17 -2.86 -3.73
N ASP A 80 -3.75 -1.64 -3.35
CA ASP A 80 -2.92 -1.38 -2.19
C ASP A 80 -3.67 -0.47 -1.22
N ILE A 81 -3.77 -0.92 0.03
CA ILE A 81 -4.37 -0.17 1.13
C ILE A 81 -3.24 0.30 2.04
N HIS A 82 -3.14 1.60 2.18
CA HIS A 82 -2.20 2.27 3.06
C HIS A 82 -2.96 2.81 4.28
N TYR A 83 -2.45 2.55 5.48
CA TYR A 83 -3.13 2.92 6.70
C TYR A 83 -2.67 4.28 7.22
N LYS A 84 -3.61 5.09 7.74
CA LYS A 84 -3.36 6.37 8.40
C LYS A 84 -4.10 6.44 9.75
N LYS A 85 -4.15 5.32 10.48
CA LYS A 85 -4.93 5.23 11.72
C LYS A 85 -4.16 5.73 12.93
N ILE A 86 -2.88 5.37 13.03
CA ILE A 86 -1.96 5.85 14.06
C ILE A 86 -0.62 6.22 13.44
N LEU A 87 0.13 7.08 14.14
CA LEU A 87 1.54 7.33 13.87
C LEU A 87 2.37 6.37 14.71
N ASN A 88 3.06 5.43 14.07
CA ASN A 88 4.04 4.58 14.73
C ASN A 88 5.36 5.34 14.89
N ARG A 89 5.94 5.29 16.10
CA ARG A 89 7.16 6.05 16.44
C ARG A 89 8.46 5.35 16.02
N GLY A 90 8.36 4.18 15.39
CA GLY A 90 9.53 3.43 14.94
C GLY A 90 10.30 2.75 16.06
N TYR A 91 11.62 2.69 15.90
CA TYR A 91 12.53 2.02 16.82
C TYR A 91 12.62 2.76 18.18
N ALA A 92 12.68 1.99 19.26
CA ALA A 92 12.95 2.53 20.60
C ALA A 92 13.99 1.69 21.34
N ASN A 93 14.77 2.36 22.20
CA ASN A 93 15.58 1.74 23.24
C ASN A 93 14.86 1.85 24.57
N ARG A 94 14.93 0.81 25.40
CA ARG A 94 14.41 0.85 26.77
C ARG A 94 15.51 1.11 27.77
N VAL A 95 15.41 2.26 28.44
CA VAL A 95 16.31 2.66 29.54
C VAL A 95 15.41 3.05 30.72
N GLY A 96 14.72 2.04 31.30
CA GLY A 96 13.62 2.30 32.25
C GLY A 96 12.29 2.64 31.55
N GLU A 97 12.33 3.55 30.60
CA GLU A 97 11.24 3.90 29.69
C GLU A 97 11.67 3.75 28.22
N TYR A 98 10.74 3.86 27.29
CA TYR A 98 11.06 3.86 25.87
C TYR A 98 11.61 5.22 25.43
N VAL A 99 12.83 5.22 24.89
CA VAL A 99 13.48 6.40 24.34
C VAL A 99 13.55 6.25 22.82
N TYR A 100 12.92 7.18 22.12
CA TYR A 100 12.89 7.23 20.65
C TYR A 100 13.98 8.12 20.10
N SER A 101 14.51 7.76 18.93
CA SER A 101 15.44 8.61 18.18
C SER A 101 14.71 9.82 17.59
N SER A 102 15.46 10.88 17.30
CA SER A 102 14.96 12.00 16.49
C SER A 102 15.11 11.79 14.98
N ALA A 103 15.79 10.74 14.57
CA ALA A 103 15.89 10.36 13.16
C ALA A 103 14.73 9.45 12.77
N TYR A 104 14.36 9.44 11.50
CA TYR A 104 13.35 8.51 10.98
C TYR A 104 13.90 7.08 10.94
N ASP A 105 13.35 6.24 11.78
CA ASP A 105 13.79 4.88 12.06
C ASP A 105 12.89 3.81 11.41
N PRO A 106 13.28 2.51 11.47
CA PRO A 106 12.51 1.42 10.89
C PRO A 106 11.04 1.42 11.37
N GLY A 107 10.11 1.45 10.42
CA GLY A 107 8.68 1.37 10.70
C GLY A 107 8.05 2.64 11.25
N GLU A 108 8.81 3.73 11.39
CA GLU A 108 8.23 5.04 11.70
C GLU A 108 7.32 5.49 10.56
N GLY A 109 6.13 5.99 10.90
CA GLY A 109 5.16 6.43 9.91
C GLY A 109 3.72 6.03 10.22
N PHE A 110 2.83 6.36 9.31
CA PHE A 110 1.41 6.02 9.48
C PHE A 110 1.15 4.53 9.28
N THR A 111 0.39 3.95 10.21
CA THR A 111 0.06 2.52 10.24
C THR A 111 -1.40 2.28 10.65
N PHE A 112 -1.81 1.03 10.61
CA PHE A 112 -3.04 0.53 11.23
C PHE A 112 -3.01 0.65 12.76
N GLY A 113 -3.47 0.17 13.61
CA GLY A 113 -3.28 0.16 15.08
C GLY A 113 -2.37 -0.99 15.49
N ASP A 114 -2.10 -1.08 16.77
CA ASP A 114 -1.38 -2.19 17.34
C ASP A 114 -2.13 -3.51 17.13
N ILE A 115 -1.43 -4.52 16.63
CA ILE A 115 -1.91 -5.88 16.46
C ILE A 115 -1.29 -6.72 17.56
N ILE A 116 -2.12 -7.16 18.50
CA ILE A 116 -1.74 -8.05 19.60
C ILE A 116 -2.03 -9.51 19.25
N PRO A 117 -1.40 -10.50 19.93
CA PRO A 117 -1.58 -11.92 19.59
C PRO A 117 -3.03 -12.41 19.59
N SER A 118 -3.88 -11.87 20.48
CA SER A 118 -5.28 -12.24 20.59
C SER A 118 -6.22 -11.56 19.59
N SER A 119 -5.71 -10.58 18.81
CA SER A 119 -6.55 -9.77 17.91
C SER A 119 -5.87 -9.59 16.54
N PRO A 120 -5.95 -10.60 15.66
CA PRO A 120 -5.44 -10.49 14.31
C PRO A 120 -6.13 -9.37 13.51
N MET A 121 -5.34 -8.66 12.74
CA MET A 121 -5.86 -7.73 11.76
C MET A 121 -6.44 -8.49 10.57
N GLN A 122 -7.57 -8.01 10.04
CA GLN A 122 -8.18 -8.56 8.85
C GLN A 122 -8.53 -7.43 7.87
N GLU A 123 -8.01 -7.51 6.66
CA GLU A 123 -8.37 -6.61 5.58
C GLU A 123 -9.17 -7.34 4.52
N ARG A 124 -10.30 -6.77 4.14
CA ARG A 124 -11.22 -7.34 3.15
C ARG A 124 -11.17 -6.54 1.85
N PHE A 125 -10.77 -7.20 0.78
CA PHE A 125 -10.77 -6.64 -0.56
C PHE A 125 -12.06 -6.99 -1.28
N VAL A 126 -12.87 -5.97 -1.66
CA VAL A 126 -14.16 -6.11 -2.36
C VAL A 126 -14.39 -4.90 -3.27
N PRO A 127 -15.05 -5.06 -4.42
CA PRO A 127 -15.30 -6.32 -5.13
C PRO A 127 -14.04 -6.77 -5.88
N LEU A 128 -13.80 -8.07 -5.97
CA LEU A 128 -12.66 -8.59 -6.72
C LEU A 128 -12.91 -8.57 -8.23
N ASN A 129 -14.12 -8.91 -8.69
CA ASN A 129 -14.40 -9.18 -10.11
C ASN A 129 -13.39 -10.18 -10.71
N LEU A 130 -13.09 -11.23 -9.94
CA LEU A 130 -12.06 -12.21 -10.26
C LEU A 130 -12.31 -12.88 -11.62
N TYR A 131 -11.29 -12.90 -12.48
CA TYR A 131 -11.27 -13.73 -13.67
C TYR A 131 -10.77 -15.14 -13.31
N THR A 132 -11.68 -16.08 -13.18
CA THR A 132 -11.42 -17.42 -12.65
C THR A 132 -10.59 -18.31 -13.59
N ALA A 133 -10.58 -18.03 -14.89
CA ALA A 133 -9.76 -18.72 -15.89
C ALA A 133 -8.37 -18.07 -16.08
N GLY A 134 -7.95 -17.22 -15.15
CA GLY A 134 -6.62 -16.58 -15.15
C GLY A 134 -5.48 -17.56 -14.91
N PRO A 135 -4.23 -17.08 -14.89
CA PRO A 135 -3.07 -17.91 -14.64
C PRO A 135 -3.19 -18.65 -13.30
N ALA A 136 -2.85 -19.95 -13.29
CA ALA A 136 -2.96 -20.79 -12.09
C ALA A 136 -2.23 -20.20 -10.87
N ASN A 137 -1.09 -19.52 -11.09
CA ASN A 137 -0.30 -18.83 -10.07
C ASN A 137 -0.34 -17.29 -10.27
N GLY A 138 -1.53 -16.75 -10.50
CA GLY A 138 -1.76 -15.34 -10.84
C GLY A 138 -2.11 -14.44 -9.65
N PHE A 139 -1.95 -14.90 -8.41
CA PHE A 139 -2.25 -14.12 -7.21
C PHE A 139 -0.97 -13.76 -6.45
N SER A 140 -0.91 -12.55 -5.89
CA SER A 140 0.16 -12.13 -5.00
C SER A 140 -0.34 -11.26 -3.86
N VAL A 141 0.38 -11.27 -2.74
CA VAL A 141 0.10 -10.50 -1.53
C VAL A 141 1.34 -9.71 -1.14
N ARG A 142 1.15 -8.45 -0.76
CA ARG A 142 2.18 -7.57 -0.19
C ARG A 142 1.75 -7.13 1.20
N VAL A 143 2.69 -7.11 2.16
CA VAL A 143 2.45 -6.59 3.51
C VAL A 143 3.70 -5.88 4.00
N ASN A 144 3.57 -4.63 4.38
CA ASN A 144 4.62 -3.88 5.06
C ASN A 144 4.27 -3.77 6.55
N ALA A 145 5.12 -4.32 7.40
CA ALA A 145 4.88 -4.41 8.84
C ALA A 145 6.15 -4.14 9.65
N ALA A 146 5.97 -3.68 10.89
CA ALA A 146 7.05 -3.52 11.85
C ALA A 146 6.64 -4.03 13.25
N GLY A 147 7.63 -4.48 14.02
CA GLY A 147 7.45 -4.73 15.45
C GLY A 147 7.31 -3.40 16.21
N ASN A 148 6.49 -3.43 17.27
CA ASN A 148 6.25 -2.25 18.11
C ASN A 148 6.37 -2.58 19.61
N ALA A 149 7.26 -3.52 19.95
CA ALA A 149 7.60 -3.90 21.33
C ALA A 149 8.91 -4.71 21.34
N GLU A 150 9.55 -4.78 22.53
CA GLU A 150 10.81 -5.50 22.76
C GLU A 150 10.60 -7.02 22.95
N ASN A 151 9.79 -7.65 22.10
CA ASN A 151 9.54 -9.09 22.18
C ASN A 151 9.91 -9.79 20.86
N THR A 152 10.16 -11.08 20.96
CA THR A 152 10.26 -11.92 19.77
C THR A 152 8.86 -12.36 19.36
N ARG A 153 8.61 -12.32 18.05
CA ARG A 153 7.35 -12.75 17.44
C ARG A 153 7.59 -13.31 16.04
N ASN A 154 6.57 -13.95 15.49
CA ASN A 154 6.50 -14.15 14.06
C ASN A 154 5.41 -13.25 13.47
N LEU A 155 5.70 -12.68 12.31
CA LEU A 155 4.71 -12.13 11.42
C LEU A 155 4.07 -13.28 10.65
N LYS A 156 2.76 -13.52 10.85
CA LYS A 156 2.01 -14.55 10.12
C LYS A 156 0.95 -13.90 9.23
N ILE A 157 0.88 -14.37 7.97
CA ILE A 157 -0.09 -13.88 6.99
C ILE A 157 -0.90 -15.08 6.48
N ASN A 158 -2.23 -14.93 6.51
CA ASN A 158 -3.16 -15.93 6.01
C ASN A 158 -4.09 -15.33 4.94
N VAL A 159 -4.47 -16.13 3.97
CA VAL A 159 -5.55 -15.85 3.02
C VAL A 159 -6.83 -16.49 3.52
N ASN A 160 -7.97 -15.81 3.36
CA ASN A 160 -9.30 -16.21 3.82
C ASN A 160 -9.47 -16.20 5.35
N GLY A 161 -8.86 -15.19 6.00
CA GLY A 161 -9.00 -14.94 7.43
C GLY A 161 -7.93 -15.62 8.29
N PRO A 162 -7.95 -15.41 9.60
CA PRO A 162 -6.88 -15.84 10.52
C PRO A 162 -6.68 -17.37 10.60
N THR A 163 -7.73 -18.12 10.33
CA THR A 163 -7.73 -19.60 10.28
C THR A 163 -7.65 -20.16 8.86
N GLY A 164 -7.55 -19.28 7.87
CA GLY A 164 -7.40 -19.66 6.47
C GLY A 164 -6.00 -20.17 6.12
N THR A 165 -5.69 -20.21 4.84
CA THR A 165 -4.42 -20.74 4.36
C THR A 165 -3.26 -19.84 4.77
N GLU A 166 -2.29 -20.38 5.53
CA GLU A 166 -1.05 -19.69 5.85
C GLU A 166 -0.18 -19.58 4.60
N ILE A 167 0.26 -18.36 4.28
CA ILE A 167 1.14 -18.07 3.14
C ILE A 167 2.48 -17.48 3.57
N TYR A 168 2.60 -17.06 4.83
CA TYR A 168 3.82 -16.51 5.39
C TYR A 168 3.85 -16.67 6.92
N ASN A 169 5.00 -17.08 7.49
CA ASN A 169 5.19 -17.18 8.93
C ASN A 169 6.68 -17.11 9.26
N VAL A 170 7.18 -15.90 9.52
CA VAL A 170 8.63 -15.66 9.68
C VAL A 170 8.90 -14.78 10.89
N GLY A 171 10.00 -15.06 11.59
CA GLY A 171 10.45 -14.29 12.74
C GLY A 171 10.65 -12.82 12.45
N MET A 172 10.14 -11.97 13.35
CA MET A 172 10.26 -10.52 13.32
C MET A 172 10.49 -10.01 14.75
N PRO A 173 11.74 -10.10 15.28
CA PRO A 173 12.02 -9.72 16.66
C PRO A 173 12.06 -8.20 16.86
N PHE A 174 11.71 -7.76 18.06
CA PHE A 174 11.81 -6.36 18.53
C PHE A 174 11.11 -5.35 17.60
N PHE A 175 11.80 -4.28 17.25
CA PHE A 175 11.36 -3.22 16.35
C PHE A 175 11.79 -3.45 14.89
N THR A 176 12.13 -4.67 14.52
CA THR A 176 12.46 -4.97 13.12
C THR A 176 11.24 -4.82 12.21
N TYR A 177 11.50 -4.61 10.93
CA TYR A 177 10.46 -4.46 9.92
C TYR A 177 10.54 -5.57 8.86
N ARG A 178 9.45 -5.72 8.12
CA ARG A 178 9.35 -6.59 6.96
C ARG A 178 8.56 -5.91 5.85
N LYS A 179 9.13 -5.91 4.64
CA LYS A 179 8.45 -5.65 3.38
C LYS A 179 8.26 -7.00 2.70
N VAL A 180 7.10 -7.59 2.93
CA VAL A 180 6.79 -8.94 2.44
C VAL A 180 6.15 -8.83 1.08
N ALA A 181 6.67 -9.58 0.10
CA ALA A 181 6.07 -9.78 -1.21
C ALA A 181 6.01 -11.28 -1.50
N ILE A 182 4.82 -11.84 -1.54
CA ILE A 182 4.58 -13.25 -1.82
C ILE A 182 3.94 -13.32 -3.20
N ASN A 183 4.72 -13.76 -4.17
CA ASN A 183 4.32 -13.82 -5.56
C ASN A 183 3.95 -15.27 -5.96
N ASN A 184 3.29 -15.40 -7.10
CA ASN A 184 2.95 -16.69 -7.70
C ASN A 184 2.11 -17.60 -6.80
N LEU A 185 1.24 -17.00 -5.98
CA LEU A 185 0.29 -17.76 -5.18
C LEU A 185 -0.77 -18.43 -6.10
N PRO A 186 -1.23 -19.65 -5.75
CA PRO A 186 -2.28 -20.32 -6.49
C PRO A 186 -3.56 -19.48 -6.52
N LEU A 187 -4.13 -19.28 -7.70
CA LEU A 187 -5.39 -18.57 -7.87
C LEU A 187 -6.55 -19.27 -7.13
N ALA A 188 -6.44 -20.58 -6.94
CA ALA A 188 -7.38 -21.40 -6.18
C ALA A 188 -7.52 -20.97 -4.69
N LEU A 189 -6.59 -20.19 -4.15
CA LEU A 189 -6.73 -19.58 -2.82
C LEU A 189 -7.85 -18.53 -2.78
N LEU A 190 -8.20 -17.95 -3.93
CA LEU A 190 -9.32 -17.02 -4.06
C LEU A 190 -10.62 -17.81 -4.28
N THR A 191 -11.09 -18.47 -3.22
CA THR A 191 -12.29 -19.36 -3.28
C THR A 191 -13.58 -18.57 -3.48
N ASN A 192 -13.59 -17.28 -3.21
CA ASN A 192 -14.73 -16.40 -3.42
C ASN A 192 -14.40 -15.40 -4.53
N THR A 193 -15.23 -15.37 -5.58
CA THR A 193 -15.03 -14.46 -6.74
C THR A 193 -15.32 -13.00 -6.43
N THR A 194 -15.95 -12.70 -5.31
CA THR A 194 -16.36 -11.33 -4.94
C THR A 194 -15.48 -10.68 -3.91
N ASN A 195 -14.82 -11.43 -3.02
CA ASN A 195 -13.94 -10.87 -1.99
C ASN A 195 -12.85 -11.85 -1.55
N VAL A 196 -11.81 -11.29 -0.93
CA VAL A 196 -10.78 -12.04 -0.19
C VAL A 196 -10.45 -11.30 1.11
N VAL A 197 -10.16 -12.06 2.16
CA VAL A 197 -9.70 -11.52 3.44
C VAL A 197 -8.23 -11.90 3.64
N ILE A 198 -7.37 -10.90 3.75
CA ILE A 198 -5.97 -11.08 4.17
C ILE A 198 -5.91 -10.82 5.67
N ALA A 199 -5.44 -11.81 6.42
CA ALA A 199 -5.26 -11.69 7.86
C ALA A 199 -3.78 -11.59 8.20
N VAL A 200 -3.44 -10.64 9.09
CA VAL A 200 -2.11 -10.48 9.67
C VAL A 200 -2.20 -10.77 11.16
N THR A 201 -1.40 -11.72 11.61
CA THR A 201 -1.38 -12.19 13.01
C THR A 201 -0.01 -11.96 13.62
N ASN A 202 -0.01 -11.42 14.83
CA ASN A 202 1.13 -11.39 15.72
C ASN A 202 1.22 -12.73 16.45
N VAL A 203 2.22 -13.55 16.12
CA VAL A 203 2.44 -14.82 16.80
C VAL A 203 3.54 -14.63 17.83
N SER A 204 3.14 -14.38 19.08
CA SER A 204 4.03 -14.18 20.23
C SER A 204 3.52 -14.92 21.47
N GLY A 205 4.43 -15.37 22.31
CA GLY A 205 4.12 -15.90 23.65
C GLY A 205 3.80 -14.82 24.69
N VAL A 206 3.96 -13.53 24.33
CA VAL A 206 3.70 -12.38 25.22
C VAL A 206 2.40 -11.72 24.80
N SER A 207 1.37 -11.81 25.63
CA SER A 207 0.02 -11.32 25.30
C SER A 207 -0.07 -9.81 25.03
N THR A 208 0.86 -9.03 25.57
CA THR A 208 0.97 -7.57 25.37
C THR A 208 1.90 -7.18 24.23
N ASP A 209 2.42 -8.17 23.49
CA ASP A 209 3.27 -7.92 22.35
C ASP A 209 2.52 -7.21 21.23
N ARG A 210 3.22 -6.40 20.43
CA ARG A 210 2.62 -5.54 19.44
C ARG A 210 3.41 -5.56 18.14
N LEU A 211 2.70 -5.58 17.04
CA LEU A 211 3.20 -5.24 15.72
C LEU A 211 2.24 -4.27 15.03
N VAL A 212 2.70 -3.55 14.05
CA VAL A 212 1.91 -2.64 13.23
C VAL A 212 2.04 -2.97 11.75
N VAL A 213 1.00 -2.66 10.97
CA VAL A 213 0.98 -2.82 9.52
C VAL A 213 0.80 -1.45 8.88
N ALA A 214 1.70 -1.11 7.96
CA ALA A 214 1.69 0.15 7.22
C ALA A 214 0.85 0.06 5.95
N SER A 215 0.93 -1.08 5.24
CA SER A 215 0.15 -1.32 4.03
C SER A 215 -0.11 -2.81 3.80
N ILE A 216 -1.20 -3.12 3.12
CA ILE A 216 -1.51 -4.44 2.55
C ILE A 216 -1.93 -4.25 1.10
N GLY A 217 -1.37 -5.06 0.21
CA GLY A 217 -1.74 -5.07 -1.20
C GLY A 217 -1.99 -6.48 -1.72
N ILE A 218 -2.83 -6.56 -2.75
CA ILE A 218 -3.05 -7.77 -3.54
C ILE A 218 -2.92 -7.47 -5.02
N THR A 219 -2.49 -8.48 -5.80
CA THR A 219 -2.53 -8.43 -7.25
C THR A 219 -3.14 -9.73 -7.75
N TYR A 220 -4.08 -9.66 -8.69
CA TYR A 220 -4.81 -10.82 -9.19
C TYR A 220 -5.41 -10.54 -10.58
N PRO A 221 -5.76 -11.57 -11.37
CA PRO A 221 -6.46 -11.39 -12.63
C PRO A 221 -7.91 -10.95 -12.41
N SER A 222 -8.30 -9.83 -13.00
CA SER A 222 -9.65 -9.24 -12.89
C SER A 222 -10.31 -9.14 -14.25
N THR A 223 -11.62 -9.31 -14.29
CA THR A 223 -12.43 -8.97 -15.47
C THR A 223 -12.46 -7.44 -15.65
N PHE A 224 -12.74 -6.99 -16.90
CA PHE A 224 -12.88 -5.56 -17.20
C PHE A 224 -14.21 -4.95 -16.68
N ASN A 225 -14.61 -5.36 -15.48
CA ASN A 225 -15.74 -4.77 -14.78
C ASN A 225 -15.23 -3.76 -13.75
N PHE A 226 -15.42 -2.48 -14.02
CA PHE A 226 -14.97 -1.39 -13.16
C PHE A 226 -16.04 -0.91 -12.18
N ASN A 227 -17.19 -1.58 -12.07
CA ASN A 227 -18.29 -1.28 -11.14
C ASN A 227 -18.76 0.19 -11.20
N ASN A 228 -18.68 0.82 -12.37
CA ASN A 228 -18.93 2.25 -12.58
C ASN A 228 -18.01 3.19 -11.78
N GLU A 229 -16.84 2.73 -11.39
CA GLU A 229 -15.84 3.58 -10.74
C GLU A 229 -15.44 4.72 -11.70
N LYS A 230 -15.40 5.95 -11.17
CA LYS A 230 -15.02 7.15 -11.94
C LYS A 230 -13.51 7.29 -12.10
N LYS A 231 -12.74 6.58 -11.27
CA LYS A 231 -11.27 6.59 -11.26
C LYS A 231 -10.78 5.16 -11.15
N PHE A 232 -9.77 4.86 -11.94
CA PHE A 232 -9.09 3.58 -11.93
C PHE A 232 -7.58 3.84 -11.86
N TYR A 233 -6.89 3.22 -10.90
CA TYR A 233 -5.46 3.38 -10.66
C TYR A 233 -4.76 2.04 -10.82
#